data_ebcc9adad5b53153d5982c41b69276a6
#
_entry.id   ebcc9adad5b53153d5982c41b69276a6
#
_cell.length_a   1.000
_cell.length_b   1.000
_cell.length_c   1.000
_cell.angle_alpha   90.00
_cell.angle_beta   90.00
_cell.angle_gamma   90.00
#
_symmetry.space_group_name_H-M   'P 1'
#
loop_
_entity.id
_entity.type
_entity.pdbx_description
1 polymer ?
#
loop_
_entity_poly.entity_id
_entity_poly.type
_entity_poly.pdbx_seq_one_letter_code
_entity_poly.pdbx_strand_id
1 'polypeptide(L)'
;QAIAAADPRVSLLRLARNFGKELALTAGLDQVHSDAAIVLDADGQDPPELVPAFVAKWREGYDVVYGTRSRREGETWFKKFTAAGFYRVLRWLSQTDIPRDTGDFRLMSGRVLDALRQMRERQRFMKGLFTWVGFRQVSLPYERQARMAGATKFNYWRLWNLALEGITSFSTVPLRLATYVGVFTALGAFAWGLWIIAPTVLWGDPVEGW
;
A
#
# COMPACT_ATOMS: atom_id res chain seq x y z
N GLN A 1 -6.08 20.04 20.47
CA GLN A 1 -5.94 21.50 20.45
C GLN A 1 -5.39 22.01 21.78
N ALA A 2 -5.97 21.64 22.96
CA ALA A 2 -5.51 22.11 24.26
C ALA A 2 -4.03 21.80 24.51
N ILE A 3 -3.56 20.57 24.20
CA ILE A 3 -2.16 20.17 24.40
C ILE A 3 -1.22 21.01 23.49
N ALA A 4 -1.57 21.19 22.19
CA ALA A 4 -0.75 21.98 21.29
C ALA A 4 -0.72 23.49 21.63
N ALA A 5 -1.73 23.98 22.36
CA ALA A 5 -1.71 25.36 22.88
C ALA A 5 -0.84 25.49 24.15
N ALA A 6 -0.66 24.41 24.90
CA ALA A 6 0.08 24.40 26.17
C ALA A 6 1.56 24.01 26.02
N ASP A 7 1.91 23.24 24.98
CA ASP A 7 3.28 22.75 24.76
C ASP A 7 3.76 23.09 23.32
N PRO A 8 4.77 23.97 23.16
CA PRO A 8 5.27 24.39 21.84
C PRO A 8 5.94 23.25 21.06
N ARG A 9 6.23 22.10 21.70
CA ARG A 9 6.76 20.90 21.03
C ARG A 9 5.67 20.11 20.31
N VAL A 10 4.39 20.42 20.59
CA VAL A 10 3.23 19.73 20.00
C VAL A 10 2.63 20.58 18.90
N SER A 11 2.63 20.05 17.69
CA SER A 11 2.00 20.68 16.53
C SER A 11 0.75 19.92 16.11
N LEU A 12 -0.28 20.62 15.66
CA LEU A 12 -1.52 20.05 15.17
C LEU A 12 -1.70 20.40 13.69
N LEU A 13 -1.72 19.37 12.84
CA LEU A 13 -2.09 19.51 11.42
C LEU A 13 -3.54 19.09 11.23
N ARG A 14 -4.39 20.04 10.82
CA ARG A 14 -5.80 19.79 10.53
C ARG A 14 -6.05 19.79 9.03
N LEU A 15 -6.58 18.68 8.52
CA LEU A 15 -6.98 18.56 7.12
C LEU A 15 -8.41 19.09 6.94
N ALA A 16 -8.70 19.67 5.76
CA ALA A 16 -10.01 20.24 5.44
C ALA A 16 -11.14 19.20 5.40
N ARG A 17 -10.81 17.94 5.13
CA ARG A 17 -11.74 16.79 5.13
C ARG A 17 -11.01 15.50 5.47
N ASN A 18 -11.71 14.40 5.57
CA ASN A 18 -11.10 13.08 5.66
C ASN A 18 -10.56 12.64 4.30
N PHE A 19 -9.24 12.67 4.14
CA PHE A 19 -8.50 12.22 2.94
C PHE A 19 -8.00 10.77 3.07
N GLY A 20 -8.28 10.11 4.19
CA GLY A 20 -7.74 8.80 4.52
C GLY A 20 -6.39 8.84 5.24
N LYS A 21 -5.97 7.66 5.74
CA LYS A 21 -4.76 7.52 6.56
C LYS A 21 -3.48 7.87 5.78
N GLU A 22 -3.36 7.36 4.56
CA GLU A 22 -2.14 7.50 3.74
C GLU A 22 -1.82 8.97 3.44
N LEU A 23 -2.83 9.76 3.04
CA LEU A 23 -2.64 11.20 2.77
C LEU A 23 -2.46 12.01 4.05
N ALA A 24 -3.10 11.64 5.16
CA ALA A 24 -2.88 12.28 6.45
C ALA A 24 -1.45 12.04 6.96
N LEU A 25 -0.93 10.81 6.82
CA LEU A 25 0.45 10.48 7.15
C LEU A 25 1.44 11.27 6.28
N THR A 26 1.18 11.33 4.98
CA THR A 26 1.98 12.13 4.04
C THR A 26 2.04 13.59 4.47
N ALA A 27 0.89 14.19 4.74
CA ALA A 27 0.82 15.60 5.16
C ALA A 27 1.59 15.85 6.46
N GLY A 28 1.58 14.90 7.39
CA GLY A 28 2.39 14.94 8.59
C GLY A 28 3.88 14.87 8.29
N LEU A 29 4.32 13.91 7.48
CA LEU A 29 5.73 13.73 7.11
C LEU A 29 6.30 14.92 6.30
N ASP A 30 5.46 15.58 5.51
CA ASP A 30 5.85 16.78 4.77
C ASP A 30 6.22 17.95 5.70
N GLN A 31 5.66 18.01 6.90
CA GLN A 31 5.93 19.08 7.89
C GLN A 31 7.11 18.77 8.82
N VAL A 32 7.62 17.56 8.81
CA VAL A 32 8.70 17.14 9.72
C VAL A 32 10.05 17.57 9.17
N HIS A 33 10.77 18.42 9.88
CA HIS A 33 12.15 18.84 9.57
C HIS A 33 13.06 18.44 10.72
N SER A 34 13.58 17.21 10.68
CA SER A 34 14.41 16.62 11.74
C SER A 34 15.35 15.55 11.17
N ASP A 35 16.37 15.19 11.93
CA ASP A 35 17.33 14.15 11.57
C ASP A 35 16.67 12.77 11.44
N ALA A 36 15.60 12.53 12.21
CA ALA A 36 14.79 11.33 12.12
C ALA A 36 13.35 11.61 12.59
N ALA A 37 12.39 10.83 12.09
CA ALA A 37 11.00 10.87 12.51
C ALA A 37 10.49 9.47 12.86
N ILE A 38 9.59 9.40 13.83
CA ILE A 38 8.90 8.16 14.21
C ILE A 38 7.42 8.32 13.94
N VAL A 39 6.85 7.34 13.22
CA VAL A 39 5.41 7.22 13.01
C VAL A 39 4.82 6.28 14.04
N LEU A 40 3.76 6.73 14.72
CA LEU A 40 3.00 5.98 15.71
C LEU A 40 1.51 6.09 15.42
N ASP A 41 0.79 4.97 15.48
CA ASP A 41 -0.67 4.97 15.42
C ASP A 41 -1.28 5.43 16.75
N ALA A 42 -2.31 6.29 16.68
CA ALA A 42 -2.95 6.86 17.88
C ALA A 42 -3.90 5.87 18.61
N ASP A 43 -3.97 4.60 18.20
CA ASP A 43 -4.84 3.58 18.80
C ASP A 43 -4.20 2.85 20.00
N GLY A 44 -2.98 3.23 20.38
CA GLY A 44 -2.24 2.69 21.52
C GLY A 44 -1.76 1.25 21.34
N GLN A 45 -1.76 0.72 20.11
CA GLN A 45 -1.32 -0.65 19.85
C GLN A 45 0.19 -0.78 19.61
N ASP A 46 0.85 0.33 19.28
CA ASP A 46 2.28 0.40 19.04
C ASP A 46 2.98 0.89 20.34
N PRO A 47 3.86 0.07 20.95
CA PRO A 47 4.44 0.40 22.25
C PRO A 47 5.50 1.50 22.12
N PRO A 48 5.30 2.69 22.73
CA PRO A 48 6.28 3.77 22.71
C PRO A 48 7.60 3.42 23.41
N GLU A 49 7.61 2.39 24.24
CA GLU A 49 8.79 1.85 24.93
C GLU A 49 9.86 1.33 23.95
N LEU A 50 9.49 1.00 22.71
CA LEU A 50 10.44 0.59 21.67
C LEU A 50 11.17 1.77 21.01
N VAL A 51 10.73 3.00 21.22
CA VAL A 51 11.35 4.19 20.62
C VAL A 51 12.87 4.27 20.92
N PRO A 52 13.37 4.04 22.14
CA PRO A 52 14.81 4.02 22.40
C PRO A 52 15.57 2.96 21.58
N ALA A 53 14.98 1.77 21.39
CA ALA A 53 15.59 0.71 20.58
C ALA A 53 15.61 1.08 19.08
N PHE A 54 14.59 1.76 18.56
CA PHE A 54 14.58 2.29 17.21
C PHE A 54 15.68 3.32 17.01
N VAL A 55 15.84 4.25 17.95
CA VAL A 55 16.89 5.26 17.91
C VAL A 55 18.29 4.62 17.98
N ALA A 56 18.47 3.57 18.79
CA ALA A 56 19.75 2.84 18.85
C ALA A 56 20.10 2.24 17.49
N LYS A 57 19.16 1.57 16.82
CA LYS A 57 19.36 1.02 15.48
C LYS A 57 19.63 2.09 14.42
N TRP A 58 18.94 3.21 14.47
CA TRP A 58 19.22 4.34 13.61
C TRP A 58 20.66 4.87 13.80
N ARG A 59 21.14 4.97 15.04
CA ARG A 59 22.52 5.37 15.33
C ARG A 59 23.57 4.34 14.88
N GLU A 60 23.19 3.06 14.71
CA GLU A 60 24.02 2.03 14.06
C GLU A 60 24.09 2.21 12.53
N GLY A 61 23.42 3.22 11.96
CA GLY A 61 23.43 3.54 10.52
C GLY A 61 22.30 2.91 9.69
N TYR A 62 21.23 2.44 10.33
CA TYR A 62 20.03 2.06 9.61
C TYR A 62 19.17 3.28 9.33
N ASP A 63 18.69 3.41 8.10
CA ASP A 63 17.85 4.53 7.68
C ASP A 63 16.38 4.36 8.02
N VAL A 64 15.91 3.12 8.03
CA VAL A 64 14.54 2.75 8.39
C VAL A 64 14.58 1.64 9.43
N VAL A 65 13.98 1.90 10.60
CA VAL A 65 13.78 0.90 11.63
C VAL A 65 12.27 0.71 11.82
N TYR A 66 11.76 -0.50 11.61
CA TYR A 66 10.32 -0.74 11.66
C TYR A 66 9.95 -1.89 12.59
N GLY A 67 8.77 -1.77 13.20
CA GLY A 67 8.22 -2.81 14.06
C GLY A 67 7.59 -3.95 13.25
N THR A 68 7.96 -5.20 13.60
CA THR A 68 7.28 -6.41 13.10
C THR A 68 6.50 -7.08 14.22
N ARG A 69 5.26 -7.47 13.94
CA ARG A 69 4.42 -8.14 14.93
C ARG A 69 4.84 -9.59 15.09
N SER A 70 5.28 -9.97 16.30
CA SER A 70 5.79 -11.31 16.61
C SER A 70 4.69 -12.36 16.76
N ARG A 71 3.45 -11.99 17.10
CA ARG A 71 2.29 -12.89 17.27
C ARG A 71 1.02 -12.30 16.69
N ARG A 72 0.28 -13.13 15.95
CA ARG A 72 -1.12 -12.92 15.56
C ARG A 72 -1.99 -13.89 16.35
N GLU A 73 -2.43 -13.49 17.54
CA GLU A 73 -3.44 -14.27 18.27
C GLU A 73 -4.82 -14.08 17.62
N GLY A 74 -5.56 -15.17 17.43
CA GLY A 74 -6.96 -15.14 17.01
C GLY A 74 -7.25 -15.10 15.50
N GLU A 75 -6.26 -15.28 14.62
CA GLU A 75 -6.56 -15.36 13.18
C GLU A 75 -6.99 -16.78 12.77
N THR A 76 -8.18 -16.88 12.15
CA THR A 76 -8.67 -18.11 11.55
C THR A 76 -7.77 -18.57 10.40
N TRP A 77 -7.64 -19.89 10.21
CA TRP A 77 -6.87 -20.51 9.12
C TRP A 77 -7.22 -19.91 7.74
N PHE A 78 -8.50 -19.64 7.49
CA PHE A 78 -8.95 -19.04 6.24
C PHE A 78 -8.38 -17.63 6.00
N LYS A 79 -8.30 -16.79 7.05
CA LYS A 79 -7.66 -15.46 6.94
C LYS A 79 -6.16 -15.56 6.66
N LYS A 80 -5.47 -16.52 7.27
CA LYS A 80 -4.04 -16.76 7.00
C LYS A 80 -3.81 -17.21 5.56
N PHE A 81 -4.65 -18.10 5.05
CA PHE A 81 -4.56 -18.61 3.68
C PHE A 81 -4.81 -17.50 2.64
N THR A 82 -5.88 -16.73 2.80
CA THR A 82 -6.21 -15.61 1.89
C THR A 82 -5.16 -14.51 1.93
N ALA A 83 -4.63 -14.17 3.11
CA ALA A 83 -3.53 -13.22 3.24
C ALA A 83 -2.24 -13.74 2.58
N ALA A 84 -1.89 -15.02 2.77
CA ALA A 84 -0.73 -15.61 2.13
C ALA A 84 -0.86 -15.64 0.60
N GLY A 85 -2.05 -15.96 0.08
CA GLY A 85 -2.37 -15.89 -1.35
C GLY A 85 -2.20 -14.46 -1.89
N PHE A 86 -2.78 -13.48 -1.20
CA PHE A 86 -2.65 -12.07 -1.56
C PHE A 86 -1.19 -11.61 -1.63
N TYR A 87 -0.39 -11.87 -0.58
CA TYR A 87 1.02 -11.47 -0.58
C TYR A 87 1.86 -12.22 -1.63
N ARG A 88 1.47 -13.44 -2.01
CA ARG A 88 2.12 -14.18 -3.10
C ARG A 88 1.83 -13.54 -4.45
N VAL A 89 0.58 -13.17 -4.72
CA VAL A 89 0.17 -12.47 -5.93
C VAL A 89 0.82 -11.08 -5.99
N LEU A 90 0.79 -10.34 -4.89
CA LEU A 90 1.41 -9.02 -4.79
C LEU A 90 2.92 -9.08 -5.07
N ARG A 91 3.64 -10.07 -4.53
CA ARG A 91 5.08 -10.28 -4.77
C ARG A 91 5.37 -10.65 -6.22
N TRP A 92 4.49 -11.44 -6.85
CA TRP A 92 4.64 -11.82 -8.26
C TRP A 92 4.35 -10.65 -9.21
N LEU A 93 3.38 -9.80 -8.86
CA LEU A 93 2.97 -8.64 -9.66
C LEU A 93 3.82 -7.40 -9.40
N SER A 94 4.36 -7.24 -8.20
CA SER A 94 5.16 -6.10 -7.75
C SER A 94 6.63 -6.52 -7.67
N GLN A 95 7.52 -5.68 -8.20
CA GLN A 95 8.98 -5.88 -8.06
C GLN A 95 9.49 -5.52 -6.66
N THR A 96 8.60 -5.19 -5.72
CA THR A 96 8.93 -4.73 -4.38
C THR A 96 8.54 -5.79 -3.35
N ASP A 97 9.50 -6.29 -2.58
CA ASP A 97 9.23 -7.25 -1.50
C ASP A 97 8.72 -6.52 -0.25
N ILE A 98 7.40 -6.30 -0.20
CA ILE A 98 6.75 -5.63 0.92
C ILE A 98 6.77 -6.57 2.14
N PRO A 99 7.41 -6.19 3.25
CA PRO A 99 7.50 -7.04 4.44
C PRO A 99 6.12 -7.36 4.99
N ARG A 100 5.91 -8.63 5.34
CA ARG A 100 4.67 -9.10 5.97
C ARG A 100 4.63 -8.62 7.42
N ASP A 101 3.42 -8.50 7.97
CA ASP A 101 3.20 -8.22 9.39
C ASP A 101 3.78 -6.89 9.90
N THR A 102 4.06 -5.94 9.00
CA THR A 102 4.49 -4.59 9.34
C THR A 102 3.31 -3.64 9.45
N GLY A 103 3.32 -2.84 10.52
CA GLY A 103 2.49 -1.65 10.67
C GLY A 103 3.14 -0.41 10.07
N ASP A 104 2.60 0.75 10.42
CA ASP A 104 3.23 2.03 10.09
C ASP A 104 4.22 2.48 11.18
N PHE A 105 4.32 1.73 12.29
CA PHE A 105 5.25 1.97 13.38
C PHE A 105 6.69 1.82 12.90
N ARG A 106 7.34 2.95 12.69
CA ARG A 106 8.71 3.01 12.18
C ARG A 106 9.42 4.31 12.48
N LEU A 107 10.74 4.24 12.58
CA LEU A 107 11.65 5.38 12.52
C LEU A 107 12.20 5.50 11.10
N MET A 108 12.29 6.72 10.60
CA MET A 108 12.89 7.06 9.31
C MET A 108 13.91 8.17 9.50
N SER A 109 15.09 8.05 8.88
CA SER A 109 16.11 9.12 8.84
C SER A 109 15.65 10.30 7.98
N GLY A 110 16.25 11.47 8.18
CA GLY A 110 15.99 12.67 7.37
C GLY A 110 16.15 12.39 5.86
N ARG A 111 17.14 11.60 5.45
CA ARG A 111 17.35 11.20 4.05
C ARG A 111 16.17 10.45 3.46
N VAL A 112 15.54 9.57 4.24
CA VAL A 112 14.32 8.84 3.82
C VAL A 112 13.15 9.80 3.70
N LEU A 113 13.00 10.73 4.65
CA LEU A 113 11.94 11.75 4.60
C LEU A 113 12.07 12.62 3.35
N ASP A 114 13.28 13.04 3.01
CA ASP A 114 13.55 13.86 1.81
C ASP A 114 13.25 13.07 0.52
N ALA A 115 13.61 11.79 0.46
CA ALA A 115 13.26 10.94 -0.66
C ALA A 115 11.74 10.77 -0.81
N LEU A 116 11.03 10.53 0.29
CA LEU A 116 9.56 10.40 0.28
C LEU A 116 8.86 11.68 -0.14
N ARG A 117 9.41 12.86 0.19
CA ARG A 117 8.88 14.15 -0.24
C ARG A 117 9.00 14.39 -1.75
N GLN A 118 10.02 13.83 -2.40
CA GLN A 118 10.20 13.91 -3.86
C GLN A 118 9.20 13.01 -4.61
N MET A 119 8.64 12.00 -3.94
CA MET A 119 7.66 11.09 -4.51
C MET A 119 6.25 11.68 -4.32
N ARG A 120 5.64 12.17 -5.40
CA ARG A 120 4.36 12.90 -5.37
C ARG A 120 3.21 12.15 -6.04
N GLU A 121 3.19 10.82 -5.93
CA GLU A 121 2.08 10.01 -6.46
C GLU A 121 0.75 10.40 -5.80
N ARG A 122 -0.34 10.45 -6.61
CA ARG A 122 -1.69 10.76 -6.12
C ARG A 122 -2.28 9.62 -5.28
N GLN A 123 -2.02 8.37 -5.69
CA GLN A 123 -2.42 7.18 -4.95
C GLN A 123 -1.20 6.65 -4.22
N ARG A 124 -1.15 6.91 -2.91
CA ARG A 124 -0.03 6.50 -2.07
C ARG A 124 -0.38 5.25 -1.30
N PHE A 125 0.43 4.24 -1.46
CA PHE A 125 0.45 3.08 -0.59
C PHE A 125 1.76 3.13 0.21
N MET A 126 1.72 3.79 1.37
CA MET A 126 2.92 4.14 2.13
C MET A 126 3.79 2.95 2.47
N LYS A 127 3.21 1.77 2.77
CA LYS A 127 3.98 0.54 3.02
C LYS A 127 4.86 0.12 1.85
N GLY A 128 4.36 0.27 0.63
CA GLY A 128 5.14 0.01 -0.57
C GLY A 128 6.21 1.07 -0.78
N LEU A 129 5.87 2.36 -0.62
CA LEU A 129 6.80 3.47 -0.77
C LEU A 129 7.99 3.36 0.19
N PHE A 130 7.75 3.03 1.45
CA PHE A 130 8.82 2.83 2.45
C PHE A 130 9.81 1.73 2.07
N THR A 131 9.37 0.72 1.35
CA THR A 131 10.25 -0.36 0.86
C THR A 131 10.91 0.04 -0.45
N TRP A 132 10.17 0.72 -1.32
CA TRP A 132 10.62 1.08 -2.66
C TRP A 132 11.78 2.09 -2.67
N VAL A 133 11.85 2.98 -1.68
CA VAL A 133 12.96 3.96 -1.55
C VAL A 133 14.34 3.30 -1.37
N GLY A 134 14.42 2.02 -1.04
CA GLY A 134 15.65 1.21 -1.12
C GLY A 134 16.73 1.50 -0.07
N PHE A 135 16.43 2.25 0.97
CA PHE A 135 17.38 2.55 2.06
C PHE A 135 17.62 1.33 2.96
N ARG A 136 18.71 1.37 3.74
CA ARG A 136 19.09 0.32 4.67
C ARG A 136 18.06 0.18 5.78
N GLN A 137 17.40 -0.99 5.86
CA GLN A 137 16.29 -1.24 6.78
C GLN A 137 16.59 -2.36 7.77
N VAL A 138 16.01 -2.26 8.95
CA VAL A 138 16.02 -3.32 9.97
C VAL A 138 14.67 -3.41 10.66
N SER A 139 14.25 -4.64 10.99
CA SER A 139 13.01 -4.89 11.74
C SER A 139 13.31 -5.18 13.20
N LEU A 140 12.45 -4.70 14.10
CA LEU A 140 12.43 -5.08 15.50
C LEU A 140 11.11 -5.78 15.83
N PRO A 141 11.12 -7.02 16.33
CA PRO A 141 9.91 -7.73 16.69
C PRO A 141 9.29 -7.14 17.96
N TYR A 142 7.96 -7.00 17.99
CA TYR A 142 7.21 -6.57 19.16
C TYR A 142 5.88 -7.30 19.29
N GLU A 143 5.39 -7.41 20.51
CA GLU A 143 4.05 -7.91 20.78
C GLU A 143 3.06 -6.75 20.73
N ARG A 144 2.04 -6.91 19.86
CA ARG A 144 1.01 -5.90 19.72
C ARG A 144 0.08 -5.91 20.93
N GLN A 145 -0.09 -4.76 21.56
CA GLN A 145 -1.04 -4.60 22.64
C GLN A 145 -2.49 -4.63 22.13
N ALA A 146 -3.42 -4.99 23.02
CA ALA A 146 -4.84 -4.89 22.71
C ALA A 146 -5.21 -3.42 22.45
N ARG A 147 -6.11 -3.19 21.49
CA ARG A 147 -6.54 -1.83 21.14
C ARG A 147 -7.19 -1.16 22.35
N MET A 148 -6.69 0.01 22.74
CA MET A 148 -7.22 0.79 23.87
C MET A 148 -8.59 1.41 23.56
N ALA A 149 -8.87 1.77 22.28
CA ALA A 149 -10.13 2.37 21.86
C ALA A 149 -10.45 2.09 20.38
N GLY A 150 -11.75 2.06 20.05
CA GLY A 150 -12.26 1.95 18.69
C GLY A 150 -12.50 0.51 18.21
N ALA A 151 -13.38 0.37 17.22
CA ALA A 151 -13.72 -0.89 16.57
C ALA A 151 -13.04 -1.00 15.19
N THR A 152 -12.80 -2.23 14.74
CA THR A 152 -12.28 -2.50 13.40
C THR A 152 -13.32 -2.10 12.35
N LYS A 153 -13.00 -1.09 11.51
CA LYS A 153 -13.85 -0.63 10.41
C LYS A 153 -13.63 -1.38 9.09
N PHE A 154 -12.75 -2.38 9.09
CA PHE A 154 -12.46 -3.17 7.89
C PHE A 154 -13.48 -4.29 7.71
N ASN A 155 -14.21 -4.22 6.58
CA ASN A 155 -14.99 -5.33 6.04
C ASN A 155 -14.26 -5.96 4.84
N TYR A 156 -14.73 -7.12 4.35
CA TYR A 156 -14.10 -7.82 3.21
C TYR A 156 -14.01 -6.98 1.95
N TRP A 157 -15.00 -6.13 1.67
CA TRP A 157 -15.00 -5.24 0.50
C TRP A 157 -13.90 -4.18 0.59
N ARG A 158 -13.68 -3.60 1.76
CA ARG A 158 -12.59 -2.63 1.97
C ARG A 158 -11.21 -3.30 1.89
N LEU A 159 -11.08 -4.53 2.37
CA LEU A 159 -9.85 -5.32 2.21
C LEU A 159 -9.57 -5.63 0.75
N TRP A 160 -10.59 -5.99 -0.03
CA TRP A 160 -10.48 -6.22 -1.46
C TRP A 160 -10.04 -4.96 -2.21
N ASN A 161 -10.67 -3.82 -1.95
CA ASN A 161 -10.28 -2.55 -2.57
C ASN A 161 -8.86 -2.13 -2.20
N LEU A 162 -8.45 -2.27 -0.94
CA LEU A 162 -7.08 -2.03 -0.49
C LEU A 162 -6.08 -2.95 -1.22
N ALA A 163 -6.48 -4.21 -1.45
CA ALA A 163 -5.67 -5.15 -2.22
C ALA A 163 -5.50 -4.72 -3.68
N LEU A 164 -6.59 -4.29 -4.32
CA LEU A 164 -6.56 -3.77 -5.69
C LEU A 164 -5.72 -2.50 -5.78
N GLU A 165 -5.88 -1.55 -4.85
CA GLU A 165 -5.05 -0.35 -4.76
C GLU A 165 -3.57 -0.69 -4.64
N GLY A 166 -3.21 -1.64 -3.76
CA GLY A 166 -1.83 -2.09 -3.61
C GLY A 166 -1.26 -2.70 -4.89
N ILE A 167 -2.05 -3.54 -5.59
CA ILE A 167 -1.62 -4.16 -6.85
C ILE A 167 -1.46 -3.11 -7.96
N THR A 168 -2.45 -2.24 -8.15
CA THR A 168 -2.44 -1.26 -9.25
C THR A 168 -1.44 -0.12 -9.02
N SER A 169 -1.11 0.21 -7.78
CA SER A 169 -0.10 1.23 -7.46
C SER A 169 1.33 0.79 -7.76
N PHE A 170 1.63 -0.52 -7.69
CA PHE A 170 2.98 -1.06 -7.86
C PHE A 170 3.14 -2.01 -9.04
N SER A 171 2.09 -2.21 -9.85
CA SER A 171 2.14 -3.13 -10.98
C SER A 171 1.33 -2.64 -12.17
N THR A 172 1.96 -2.64 -13.34
CA THR A 172 1.29 -2.42 -14.63
C THR A 172 0.74 -3.71 -15.24
N VAL A 173 0.98 -4.87 -14.61
CA VAL A 173 0.59 -6.19 -15.15
C VAL A 173 -0.91 -6.31 -15.38
N PRO A 174 -1.82 -5.87 -14.47
CA PRO A 174 -3.26 -5.94 -14.72
C PRO A 174 -3.67 -5.14 -15.97
N LEU A 175 -3.08 -3.96 -16.16
CA LEU A 175 -3.35 -3.11 -17.33
C LEU A 175 -2.84 -3.77 -18.62
N ARG A 176 -1.62 -4.32 -18.61
CA ARG A 176 -1.06 -5.05 -19.77
C ARG A 176 -1.90 -6.27 -20.13
N LEU A 177 -2.34 -7.05 -19.12
CA LEU A 177 -3.20 -8.20 -19.35
C LEU A 177 -4.53 -7.78 -20.02
N ALA A 178 -5.18 -6.74 -19.49
CA ALA A 178 -6.40 -6.19 -20.09
C ALA A 178 -6.17 -5.73 -21.54
N THR A 179 -5.03 -5.09 -21.82
CA THR A 179 -4.65 -4.67 -23.17
C THR A 179 -4.48 -5.87 -24.10
N TYR A 180 -3.76 -6.91 -23.68
CA TYR A 180 -3.56 -8.10 -24.51
C TYR A 180 -4.89 -8.83 -24.78
N VAL A 181 -5.71 -9.05 -23.74
CA VAL A 181 -7.03 -9.67 -23.89
C VAL A 181 -7.90 -8.84 -24.85
N GLY A 182 -7.92 -7.50 -24.70
CA GLY A 182 -8.66 -6.60 -25.59
C GLY A 182 -8.19 -6.68 -27.04
N VAL A 183 -6.88 -6.67 -27.28
CA VAL A 183 -6.31 -6.78 -28.65
C VAL A 183 -6.65 -8.13 -29.26
N PHE A 184 -6.48 -9.25 -28.55
CA PHE A 184 -6.81 -10.57 -29.09
C PHE A 184 -8.31 -10.70 -29.37
N THR A 185 -9.17 -10.18 -28.50
CA THR A 185 -10.62 -10.18 -28.72
C THR A 185 -10.99 -9.34 -29.95
N ALA A 186 -10.40 -8.15 -30.09
CA ALA A 186 -10.66 -7.27 -31.24
C ALA A 186 -10.19 -7.90 -32.56
N LEU A 187 -8.99 -8.50 -32.60
CA LEU A 187 -8.49 -9.21 -33.75
C LEU A 187 -9.37 -10.42 -34.12
N GLY A 188 -9.78 -11.19 -33.10
CA GLY A 188 -10.71 -12.32 -33.31
C GLY A 188 -12.05 -11.87 -33.87
N ALA A 189 -12.64 -10.82 -33.31
CA ALA A 189 -13.90 -10.25 -33.82
C ALA A 189 -13.76 -9.70 -35.25
N PHE A 190 -12.64 -9.03 -35.52
CA PHE A 190 -12.35 -8.53 -36.87
C PHE A 190 -12.19 -9.66 -37.90
N ALA A 191 -11.42 -10.69 -37.56
CA ALA A 191 -11.24 -11.87 -38.42
C ALA A 191 -12.59 -12.59 -38.67
N TRP A 192 -13.40 -12.73 -37.61
CA TRP A 192 -14.75 -13.29 -37.71
C TRP A 192 -15.66 -12.46 -38.62
N GLY A 193 -15.62 -11.13 -38.45
CA GLY A 193 -16.36 -10.20 -39.32
C GLY A 193 -15.96 -10.33 -40.80
N LEU A 194 -14.65 -10.39 -41.07
CA LEU A 194 -14.15 -10.62 -42.44
C LEU A 194 -14.58 -11.98 -42.97
N TRP A 195 -14.56 -13.03 -42.16
CA TRP A 195 -15.03 -14.36 -42.55
C TRP A 195 -16.48 -14.37 -42.97
N ILE A 196 -17.35 -13.57 -42.37
CA ILE A 196 -18.76 -13.45 -42.75
C ILE A 196 -18.93 -12.55 -43.99
N ILE A 197 -18.29 -11.38 -44.02
CA ILE A 197 -18.47 -10.36 -45.06
C ILE A 197 -17.84 -10.81 -46.38
N ALA A 198 -16.65 -11.37 -46.39
CA ALA A 198 -15.92 -11.69 -47.59
C ALA A 198 -16.67 -12.68 -48.50
N PRO A 199 -17.22 -13.81 -48.02
CA PRO A 199 -18.03 -14.72 -48.86
C PRO A 199 -19.30 -14.06 -49.35
N THR A 200 -20.00 -13.29 -48.53
CA THR A 200 -21.23 -12.60 -48.89
C THR A 200 -21.01 -11.60 -50.02
N VAL A 201 -19.90 -10.86 -49.97
CA VAL A 201 -19.56 -9.88 -51.05
C VAL A 201 -19.08 -10.58 -52.32
N LEU A 202 -18.33 -11.70 -52.22
CA LEU A 202 -17.74 -12.37 -53.39
C LEU A 202 -18.69 -13.33 -54.09
N TRP A 203 -19.57 -14.00 -53.34
CA TRP A 203 -20.45 -15.05 -53.88
C TRP A 203 -21.95 -14.78 -53.67
N GLY A 204 -22.31 -13.66 -53.07
CA GLY A 204 -23.69 -13.33 -52.72
C GLY A 204 -24.17 -14.04 -51.44
N ASP A 205 -25.30 -13.59 -50.95
CA ASP A 205 -25.92 -14.20 -49.77
C ASP A 205 -26.78 -15.40 -50.19
N PRO A 206 -26.54 -16.62 -49.66
CA PRO A 206 -27.36 -17.78 -49.95
C PRO A 206 -28.77 -17.74 -49.33
N VAL A 207 -29.05 -16.75 -48.48
CA VAL A 207 -30.34 -16.59 -47.78
C VAL A 207 -31.11 -15.42 -48.38
N GLU A 208 -32.17 -15.69 -49.11
CA GLU A 208 -33.05 -14.66 -49.64
C GLU A 208 -33.70 -13.85 -48.52
N GLY A 209 -33.46 -12.52 -48.53
CA GLY A 209 -34.06 -11.60 -47.57
C GLY A 209 -33.20 -11.14 -46.41
N TRP A 210 -31.90 -11.35 -46.49
CA TRP A 210 -30.94 -10.74 -45.60
C TRP A 210 -30.21 -9.58 -46.26
#